data_a040d9b0f36f6e91943b628a9288948c
#
_entry.id   a040d9b0f36f6e91943b628a9288948c
#
_cell.length_a   1.000
_cell.length_b   1.000
_cell.length_c   1.000
_cell.angle_alpha   90.00
_cell.angle_beta   90.00
_cell.angle_gamma   90.00
#
_symmetry.space_group_name_H-M   'P 1'
#
loop_
_entity.id
_entity.type
_entity.pdbx_description
1 polymer ?
#
loop_
_entity_poly.entity_id
_entity_poly.type
_entity_poly.pdbx_seq_one_letter_code
_entity_poly.pdbx_strand_id
1 'polypeptide(L)'
;MILKKLMSLCVVISLTLPTNGILGESLDDKFTQIPPNHTPGAGEFIHGAGYGKLLMRVNMYGSIPQQGVHYFPEGTDLMFAITYAGGYSDMSKLNGIKIRRRNVKELINVDLEDLIEDGEKIPKILDGDVISVPFNWRRDMQTFLLISGFITGITGFALAMIALTK
;
A
#
# COMPACT_ATOMS: atom_id res chain seq x y z
N MET A 1 -14.18 71.10 -13.01
CA MET A 1 -12.79 70.62 -13.20
C MET A 1 -12.42 69.50 -12.23
N ILE A 2 -13.04 69.43 -11.04
CA ILE A 2 -12.77 68.38 -10.01
C ILE A 2 -13.35 67.00 -10.35
N LEU A 3 -14.55 67.00 -10.99
CA LEU A 3 -15.25 65.74 -11.31
C LEU A 3 -14.53 64.88 -12.35
N LYS A 4 -13.83 65.49 -13.33
CA LYS A 4 -13.03 64.75 -14.31
C LYS A 4 -11.76 64.14 -13.70
N LYS A 5 -11.18 64.75 -12.65
CA LYS A 5 -10.03 64.18 -11.93
C LYS A 5 -10.41 62.98 -11.06
N LEU A 6 -11.62 62.98 -10.47
CA LEU A 6 -12.13 61.85 -9.69
C LEU A 6 -12.43 60.63 -10.59
N MET A 7 -13.00 60.83 -11.73
CA MET A 7 -13.23 59.72 -12.69
C MET A 7 -11.92 59.11 -13.24
N SER A 8 -10.89 59.93 -13.46
CA SER A 8 -9.58 59.45 -13.90
C SER A 8 -8.87 58.62 -12.79
N LEU A 9 -9.09 58.99 -11.50
CA LEU A 9 -8.50 58.25 -10.41
C LEU A 9 -9.15 56.90 -10.17
N CYS A 10 -10.46 56.74 -10.37
CA CYS A 10 -11.18 55.48 -10.27
C CYS A 10 -10.77 54.48 -11.37
N VAL A 11 -10.49 54.96 -12.57
CA VAL A 11 -10.06 54.08 -13.69
C VAL A 11 -8.64 53.55 -13.44
N VAL A 12 -7.74 54.33 -12.83
CA VAL A 12 -6.38 53.90 -12.55
C VAL A 12 -6.32 52.88 -11.41
N ILE A 13 -7.20 53.02 -10.41
CA ILE A 13 -7.27 52.07 -9.28
C ILE A 13 -7.86 50.73 -9.70
N SER A 14 -8.74 50.73 -10.70
CA SER A 14 -9.30 49.49 -11.27
C SER A 14 -8.29 48.64 -12.04
N LEU A 15 -7.17 49.21 -12.53
CA LEU A 15 -6.18 48.46 -13.33
C LEU A 15 -5.01 47.91 -12.50
N THR A 16 -4.92 48.22 -11.21
CA THR A 16 -3.80 47.82 -10.35
C THR A 16 -4.16 46.83 -9.24
N LEU A 17 -5.39 46.31 -9.24
CA LEU A 17 -5.68 45.17 -8.39
C LEU A 17 -4.95 43.96 -9.01
N PRO A 18 -3.97 43.36 -8.33
CA PRO A 18 -3.48 42.06 -8.73
C PRO A 18 -4.70 41.15 -8.64
N THR A 19 -5.15 40.65 -9.76
CA THR A 19 -5.93 39.42 -9.80
C THR A 19 -4.99 38.33 -9.25
N ASN A 20 -4.92 38.24 -7.92
CA ASN A 20 -4.57 36.98 -7.31
C ASN A 20 -5.64 36.02 -7.81
N GLY A 21 -5.38 35.43 -8.98
CA GLY A 21 -6.05 34.24 -9.37
C GLY A 21 -5.89 33.32 -8.16
N ILE A 22 -6.98 33.08 -7.48
CA ILE A 22 -7.17 31.83 -6.75
C ILE A 22 -7.00 30.82 -7.87
N LEU A 23 -5.73 30.43 -8.12
CA LEU A 23 -5.41 29.21 -8.81
C LEU A 23 -6.13 28.18 -7.97
N GLY A 24 -7.31 27.81 -8.44
CA GLY A 24 -8.00 26.68 -7.89
C GLY A 24 -6.95 25.57 -7.85
N GLU A 25 -6.56 25.18 -6.66
CA GLU A 25 -5.75 24.02 -6.44
C GLU A 25 -6.51 22.91 -7.14
N SER A 26 -6.00 22.53 -8.31
CA SER A 26 -6.64 21.58 -9.17
C SER A 26 -6.81 20.30 -8.36
N LEU A 27 -8.05 19.88 -8.14
CA LEU A 27 -8.37 18.61 -7.49
C LEU A 27 -7.70 17.44 -8.22
N ASP A 28 -7.19 17.67 -9.43
CA ASP A 28 -6.49 16.70 -10.26
C ASP A 28 -5.12 16.29 -9.68
N ASP A 29 -4.50 17.08 -8.81
CA ASP A 29 -3.22 16.73 -8.16
C ASP A 29 -3.38 15.66 -7.05
N LYS A 30 -4.60 15.38 -6.62
CA LYS A 30 -4.86 14.37 -5.57
C LYS A 30 -4.96 12.94 -6.09
N PHE A 31 -5.18 12.76 -7.38
CA PHE A 31 -5.37 11.45 -7.97
C PHE A 31 -4.42 11.28 -9.14
N THR A 32 -3.66 10.22 -9.10
CA THR A 32 -2.75 9.86 -10.20
C THR A 32 -3.58 9.39 -11.39
N GLN A 33 -3.73 10.24 -12.40
CA GLN A 33 -4.27 9.83 -13.69
C GLN A 33 -3.18 9.08 -14.44
N ILE A 34 -3.39 7.81 -14.68
CA ILE A 34 -2.48 7.02 -15.52
C ILE A 34 -2.77 7.41 -16.97
N PRO A 35 -1.77 7.88 -17.74
CA PRO A 35 -1.97 8.19 -19.16
C PRO A 35 -2.46 6.95 -19.91
N PRO A 36 -3.29 7.09 -20.96
CA PRO A 36 -3.82 5.97 -21.72
C PRO A 36 -2.74 5.09 -22.39
N ASN A 37 -1.53 5.60 -22.54
CA ASN A 37 -0.38 4.89 -23.13
C ASN A 37 0.68 4.49 -22.09
N HIS A 38 0.31 4.48 -20.79
CA HIS A 38 1.23 4.08 -19.74
C HIS A 38 1.48 2.57 -19.82
N THR A 39 2.72 2.19 -20.10
CA THR A 39 3.20 0.81 -19.94
C THR A 39 3.72 0.65 -18.52
N PRO A 40 3.12 -0.23 -17.71
CA PRO A 40 3.58 -0.45 -16.34
C PRO A 40 5.06 -0.84 -16.31
N GLY A 41 5.82 -0.20 -15.42
CA GLY A 41 7.19 -0.57 -15.13
C GLY A 41 7.29 -1.88 -14.34
N ALA A 42 8.52 -2.39 -14.15
CA ALA A 42 8.74 -3.55 -13.29
C ALA A 42 8.29 -3.24 -11.85
N GLY A 43 7.40 -4.07 -11.30
CA GLY A 43 6.83 -3.88 -9.96
C GLY A 43 5.73 -2.82 -9.88
N GLU A 44 5.11 -2.49 -10.99
CA GLU A 44 3.97 -1.59 -11.09
C GLU A 44 2.73 -2.36 -11.60
N PHE A 45 1.64 -2.32 -10.84
CA PHE A 45 0.44 -3.11 -11.10
C PHE A 45 -0.80 -2.20 -11.15
N ILE A 46 -1.55 -2.29 -12.24
CA ILE A 46 -2.76 -1.48 -12.45
C ILE A 46 -3.99 -2.38 -12.33
N HIS A 47 -4.83 -2.12 -11.34
CA HIS A 47 -6.02 -2.89 -11.07
C HIS A 47 -7.28 -2.08 -11.38
N GLY A 48 -8.20 -2.69 -12.15
CA GLY A 48 -9.51 -2.09 -12.42
C GLY A 48 -9.47 -0.80 -13.24
N ALA A 49 -8.51 -0.70 -14.16
CA ALA A 49 -8.44 0.40 -15.13
C ALA A 49 -9.70 0.41 -16.03
N GLY A 50 -10.78 1.00 -15.54
CA GLY A 50 -11.97 1.33 -16.31
C GLY A 50 -11.91 2.81 -16.69
N TYR A 51 -12.39 3.14 -17.88
CA TYR A 51 -12.45 4.53 -18.35
C TYR A 51 -13.14 5.43 -17.31
N GLY A 52 -12.44 6.46 -16.84
CA GLY A 52 -12.98 7.51 -15.97
C GLY A 52 -13.02 7.20 -14.47
N LYS A 53 -12.41 6.12 -13.99
CA LYS A 53 -12.24 5.91 -12.55
C LYS A 53 -10.91 6.49 -12.07
N LEU A 54 -10.98 7.23 -10.97
CA LEU A 54 -9.78 7.71 -10.27
C LEU A 54 -9.07 6.52 -9.64
N LEU A 55 -7.76 6.44 -9.84
CA LEU A 55 -6.93 5.40 -9.28
C LEU A 55 -6.06 5.96 -8.15
N MET A 56 -6.00 5.23 -7.06
CA MET A 56 -5.15 5.52 -5.92
C MET A 56 -3.85 4.75 -6.03
N ARG A 57 -2.73 5.40 -5.79
CA ARG A 57 -1.42 4.77 -5.76
C ARG A 57 -1.09 4.29 -4.36
N VAL A 58 -0.83 3.00 -4.21
CA VAL A 58 -0.49 2.35 -2.94
C VAL A 58 0.78 1.52 -3.11
N ASN A 59 1.71 1.64 -2.18
CA ASN A 59 2.90 0.81 -2.14
C ASN A 59 2.66 -0.41 -1.25
N MET A 60 2.87 -1.61 -1.78
CA MET A 60 2.68 -2.86 -1.05
C MET A 60 3.99 -3.65 -0.99
N TYR A 61 4.38 -4.10 0.20
CA TYR A 61 5.59 -4.88 0.41
C TYR A 61 5.46 -5.87 1.58
N GLY A 62 6.38 -6.83 1.64
CA GLY A 62 6.42 -7.85 2.66
C GLY A 62 5.99 -9.22 2.14
N SER A 63 5.26 -9.99 2.93
CA SER A 63 4.87 -11.37 2.60
C SER A 63 3.66 -11.43 1.66
N ILE A 64 3.79 -10.85 0.47
CA ILE A 64 2.82 -10.88 -0.62
C ILE A 64 3.52 -11.22 -1.94
N PRO A 65 2.86 -11.92 -2.88
CA PRO A 65 3.48 -12.33 -4.15
C PRO A 65 3.88 -11.16 -5.04
N GLN A 66 3.03 -10.16 -5.18
CA GLN A 66 3.28 -9.00 -6.04
C GLN A 66 3.62 -7.78 -5.17
N GLN A 67 4.90 -7.59 -4.92
CA GLN A 67 5.40 -6.41 -4.21
C GLN A 67 5.64 -5.27 -5.19
N GLY A 68 5.31 -4.04 -4.79
CA GLY A 68 5.54 -2.87 -5.62
C GLY A 68 4.47 -1.80 -5.48
N VAL A 69 4.34 -1.01 -6.53
CA VAL A 69 3.34 0.05 -6.64
C VAL A 69 2.08 -0.49 -7.30
N HIS A 70 0.97 -0.37 -6.60
CA HIS A 70 -0.33 -0.79 -7.08
C HIS A 70 -1.24 0.42 -7.27
N TYR A 71 -2.03 0.39 -8.35
CA TYR A 71 -3.04 1.40 -8.64
C TYR A 71 -4.42 0.77 -8.49
N PHE A 72 -5.18 1.22 -7.49
CA PHE A 72 -6.51 0.71 -7.17
C PHE A 72 -7.59 1.75 -7.39
N PRO A 73 -8.82 1.36 -7.75
CA PRO A 73 -9.96 2.25 -7.74
C PRO A 73 -10.21 2.85 -6.36
N GLU A 74 -10.70 4.10 -6.33
CA GLU A 74 -11.10 4.73 -5.06
C GLU A 74 -12.15 3.89 -4.34
N GLY A 75 -12.00 3.79 -3.01
CA GLY A 75 -12.91 3.03 -2.16
C GLY A 75 -12.56 1.56 -1.97
N THR A 76 -11.46 1.08 -2.58
CA THR A 76 -10.93 -0.27 -2.34
C THR A 76 -10.55 -0.43 -0.88
N ASP A 77 -10.90 -1.55 -0.28
CA ASP A 77 -10.49 -1.91 1.09
C ASP A 77 -9.18 -2.71 1.12
N LEU A 78 -8.65 -2.87 2.34
CA LEU A 78 -7.38 -3.56 2.55
C LEU A 78 -7.41 -5.02 2.09
N MET A 79 -8.54 -5.72 2.28
CA MET A 79 -8.66 -7.12 1.89
C MET A 79 -8.60 -7.29 0.38
N PHE A 80 -9.35 -6.46 -0.36
CA PHE A 80 -9.29 -6.46 -1.81
C PHE A 80 -7.89 -6.07 -2.32
N ALA A 81 -7.23 -5.09 -1.70
CA ALA A 81 -5.88 -4.70 -2.08
C ALA A 81 -4.89 -5.88 -1.97
N ILE A 82 -4.93 -6.62 -0.86
CA ILE A 82 -4.09 -7.80 -0.67
C ILE A 82 -4.45 -8.89 -1.70
N THR A 83 -5.73 -9.12 -1.95
CA THR A 83 -6.19 -10.10 -2.94
C THR A 83 -5.66 -9.77 -4.34
N TYR A 84 -5.73 -8.52 -4.76
CA TYR A 84 -5.19 -8.07 -6.06
C TYR A 84 -3.66 -8.14 -6.13
N ALA A 85 -2.97 -8.00 -5.00
CA ALA A 85 -1.52 -8.20 -4.93
C ALA A 85 -1.09 -9.68 -4.98
N GLY A 86 -2.01 -10.56 -5.35
CA GLY A 86 -1.79 -12.00 -5.46
C GLY A 86 -2.14 -12.79 -4.20
N GLY A 87 -2.89 -12.17 -3.28
CA GLY A 87 -3.30 -12.76 -2.02
C GLY A 87 -2.20 -12.76 -0.97
N TYR A 88 -2.40 -13.53 0.07
CA TYR A 88 -1.41 -13.76 1.10
C TYR A 88 -0.74 -15.13 0.91
N SER A 89 0.54 -15.19 1.22
CA SER A 89 1.32 -16.43 1.24
C SER A 89 1.07 -17.20 2.53
N ASP A 90 1.33 -18.51 2.54
CA ASP A 90 1.32 -19.34 3.76
C ASP A 90 2.26 -18.81 4.86
N MET A 91 3.24 -18.02 4.46
CA MET A 91 4.19 -17.33 5.34
C MET A 91 3.75 -15.94 5.75
N SER A 92 2.60 -15.47 5.30
CA SER A 92 2.06 -14.15 5.67
C SER A 92 1.47 -14.21 7.07
N LYS A 93 1.63 -13.11 7.79
CA LYS A 93 1.01 -12.87 9.07
C LYS A 93 -0.07 -11.82 8.90
N LEU A 94 -1.34 -12.20 8.95
CA LEU A 94 -2.48 -11.29 8.77
C LEU A 94 -2.72 -10.42 10.00
N ASN A 95 -2.31 -10.90 11.19
CA ASN A 95 -2.32 -10.10 12.40
C ASN A 95 -1.06 -9.22 12.45
N GLY A 96 -1.25 -7.91 12.48
CA GLY A 96 -0.18 -6.92 12.56
C GLY A 96 0.27 -6.34 11.21
N ILE A 97 -0.62 -6.30 10.23
CA ILE A 97 -0.43 -5.53 9.00
C ILE A 97 -0.29 -4.06 9.36
N LYS A 98 0.70 -3.40 8.78
CA LYS A 98 1.01 -1.99 9.06
C LYS A 98 0.67 -1.13 7.87
N ILE A 99 -0.14 -0.11 8.10
CA ILE A 99 -0.46 0.91 7.09
C ILE A 99 0.18 2.22 7.55
N ARG A 100 1.10 2.76 6.73
CA ARG A 100 1.65 4.10 6.90
C ARG A 100 0.94 5.04 5.93
N ARG A 101 0.23 5.97 6.47
CA ARG A 101 -0.50 7.01 5.72
C ARG A 101 0.34 8.29 5.61
N ARG A 102 0.33 8.91 4.42
CA ARG A 102 1.20 10.06 4.11
C ARG A 102 1.09 11.20 5.14
N ASN A 103 -0.11 11.51 5.60
CA ASN A 103 -0.38 12.66 6.47
C ASN A 103 -0.57 12.28 7.95
N VAL A 104 -0.31 11.04 8.32
CA VAL A 104 -0.48 10.53 9.68
C VAL A 104 0.88 10.05 10.20
N LYS A 105 1.33 10.58 11.33
CA LYS A 105 2.60 10.18 11.94
C LYS A 105 2.56 8.76 12.52
N GLU A 106 1.39 8.34 12.98
CA GLU A 106 1.20 7.02 13.60
C GLU A 106 1.03 5.93 12.54
N LEU A 107 1.59 4.76 12.85
CA LEU A 107 1.35 3.54 12.09
C LEU A 107 0.01 2.95 12.49
N ILE A 108 -0.85 2.72 11.52
CA ILE A 108 -2.11 2.00 11.73
C ILE A 108 -1.77 0.51 11.70
N ASN A 109 -1.91 -0.15 12.84
CA ASN A 109 -1.79 -1.61 12.92
C ASN A 109 -3.18 -2.21 12.69
N VAL A 110 -3.28 -3.15 11.77
CA VAL A 110 -4.52 -3.82 11.41
C VAL A 110 -4.35 -5.31 11.65
N ASP A 111 -5.23 -5.89 12.45
CA ASP A 111 -5.41 -7.33 12.56
C ASP A 111 -6.51 -7.75 11.59
N LEU A 112 -6.08 -8.22 10.41
CA LEU A 112 -7.04 -8.60 9.38
C LEU A 112 -7.72 -9.93 9.68
N GLU A 113 -7.07 -10.79 10.48
CA GLU A 113 -7.60 -12.08 10.89
C GLU A 113 -8.82 -11.87 11.81
N ASP A 114 -8.66 -11.07 12.86
CA ASP A 114 -9.75 -10.72 13.79
C ASP A 114 -10.90 -9.99 13.08
N LEU A 115 -10.57 -9.02 12.20
CA LEU A 115 -11.60 -8.26 11.47
C LEU A 115 -12.46 -9.14 10.54
N ILE A 116 -11.88 -10.22 9.99
CA ILE A 116 -12.62 -11.17 9.16
C ILE A 116 -13.51 -12.07 10.03
N GLU A 117 -12.98 -12.54 11.17
CA GLU A 117 -13.72 -13.42 12.06
C GLU A 117 -14.88 -12.70 12.77
N ASP A 118 -14.65 -11.48 13.23
CA ASP A 118 -15.65 -10.67 13.93
C ASP A 118 -16.67 -9.99 13.01
N GLY A 119 -16.42 -10.01 11.69
CA GLY A 119 -17.25 -9.35 10.69
C GLY A 119 -17.21 -7.82 10.80
N GLU A 120 -16.16 -7.28 11.38
CA GLU A 120 -15.95 -5.84 11.49
C GLU A 120 -15.58 -5.20 10.14
N LYS A 121 -15.74 -3.89 10.09
CA LYS A 121 -15.49 -3.14 8.86
C LYS A 121 -14.00 -3.03 8.56
N ILE A 122 -13.56 -3.71 7.50
CA ILE A 122 -12.20 -3.64 7.00
C ILE A 122 -11.85 -2.20 6.56
N PRO A 123 -10.68 -1.67 6.96
CA PRO A 123 -10.31 -0.29 6.64
C PRO A 123 -10.10 -0.11 5.12
N LYS A 124 -10.54 1.05 4.64
CA LYS A 124 -10.27 1.46 3.26
C LYS A 124 -8.85 1.99 3.14
N ILE A 125 -8.21 1.64 2.03
CA ILE A 125 -6.93 2.21 1.65
C ILE A 125 -7.12 3.60 1.07
N LEU A 126 -6.10 4.44 1.17
CA LEU A 126 -6.08 5.80 0.64
C LEU A 126 -4.86 6.01 -0.27
N ASP A 127 -4.95 7.05 -1.10
CA ASP A 127 -3.83 7.41 -1.98
C ASP A 127 -2.57 7.73 -1.20
N GLY A 128 -1.46 7.15 -1.65
CA GLY A 128 -0.16 7.29 -1.02
C GLY A 128 0.05 6.42 0.22
N ASP A 129 -0.86 5.51 0.56
CA ASP A 129 -0.66 4.56 1.65
C ASP A 129 0.50 3.60 1.32
N VAL A 130 1.24 3.22 2.35
CA VAL A 130 2.29 2.21 2.28
C VAL A 130 1.88 1.06 3.19
N ILE A 131 1.62 -0.10 2.60
CA ILE A 131 1.11 -1.29 3.30
C ILE A 131 2.24 -2.30 3.45
N SER A 132 2.48 -2.74 4.69
CA SER A 132 3.46 -3.76 5.03
C SER A 132 2.77 -4.99 5.58
N VAL A 133 2.90 -6.11 4.87
CA VAL A 133 2.41 -7.42 5.34
C VAL A 133 3.58 -8.17 5.97
N PRO A 134 3.54 -8.43 7.29
CA PRO A 134 4.66 -9.07 7.98
C PRO A 134 4.80 -10.55 7.62
N PHE A 135 6.02 -11.03 7.75
CA PHE A 135 6.38 -12.43 7.53
C PHE A 135 6.28 -13.25 8.82
N ASN A 136 5.74 -14.46 8.76
CA ASN A 136 5.63 -15.37 9.89
C ASN A 136 6.85 -16.29 10.01
N TRP A 137 7.95 -15.76 10.54
CA TRP A 137 9.19 -16.51 10.71
C TRP A 137 9.11 -17.69 11.70
N ARG A 138 8.12 -17.68 12.62
CA ARG A 138 7.94 -18.78 13.60
C ARG A 138 7.59 -20.09 12.91
N ARG A 139 6.85 -20.04 11.82
CA ARG A 139 6.44 -21.22 11.04
C ARG A 139 7.65 -21.87 10.37
N ASP A 140 8.55 -21.07 9.81
CA ASP A 140 9.81 -21.53 9.22
C ASP A 140 10.73 -22.18 10.25
N MET A 141 10.82 -21.60 11.44
CA MET A 141 11.66 -22.14 12.51
C MET A 141 11.17 -23.51 12.99
N GLN A 142 9.87 -23.74 13.06
CA GLN A 142 9.31 -25.05 13.41
C GLN A 142 9.65 -26.10 12.36
N THR A 143 9.53 -25.79 11.10
CA THR A 143 9.90 -26.67 9.99
C THR A 143 11.39 -26.96 9.99
N PHE A 144 12.24 -25.98 10.23
CA PHE A 144 13.67 -26.14 10.36
C PHE A 144 14.06 -27.06 11.53
N LEU A 145 13.44 -26.91 12.70
CA LEU A 145 13.69 -27.75 13.87
C LEU A 145 13.28 -29.21 13.62
N LEU A 146 12.17 -29.45 12.94
CA LEU A 146 11.74 -30.80 12.56
C LEU A 146 12.76 -31.46 11.62
N ILE A 147 13.18 -30.75 10.56
CA ILE A 147 14.15 -31.28 9.60
C ILE A 147 15.49 -31.58 10.27
N SER A 148 15.99 -30.66 11.13
CA SER A 148 17.23 -30.85 11.86
C SER A 148 17.17 -32.04 12.82
N GLY A 149 16.02 -32.26 13.47
CA GLY A 149 15.79 -33.42 14.32
C GLY A 149 15.85 -34.75 13.55
N PHE A 150 15.27 -34.81 12.35
CA PHE A 150 15.35 -35.99 11.48
C PHE A 150 16.78 -36.31 11.07
N ILE A 151 17.56 -35.29 10.65
CA ILE A 151 18.95 -35.46 10.25
C ILE A 151 19.79 -36.01 11.42
N THR A 152 19.62 -35.44 12.62
CA THR A 152 20.32 -35.87 13.82
C THR A 152 19.93 -37.29 14.22
N GLY A 153 18.65 -37.67 14.09
CA GLY A 153 18.17 -39.01 14.35
C GLY A 153 18.79 -40.06 13.43
N ILE A 154 18.83 -39.79 12.11
CA ILE A 154 19.42 -40.71 11.11
C ILE A 154 20.93 -40.87 11.37
N THR A 155 21.66 -39.82 11.63
CA THR A 155 23.09 -39.89 11.92
C THR A 155 23.39 -40.63 13.21
N GLY A 156 22.60 -40.44 14.26
CA GLY A 156 22.71 -41.17 15.51
C GLY A 156 22.44 -42.66 15.34
N PHE A 157 21.42 -43.05 14.59
CA PHE A 157 21.10 -44.45 14.27
C PHE A 157 22.23 -45.10 13.44
N ALA A 158 22.78 -44.46 12.43
CA ALA A 158 23.87 -44.96 11.64
C ALA A 158 25.15 -45.20 12.50
N LEU A 159 25.48 -44.28 13.39
CA LEU A 159 26.61 -44.46 14.30
C LEU A 159 26.40 -45.62 15.28
N ALA A 160 25.18 -45.81 15.79
CA ALA A 160 24.83 -46.93 16.68
C ALA A 160 24.96 -48.30 15.94
N MET A 161 24.55 -48.39 14.68
CA MET A 161 24.70 -49.57 13.86
C MET A 161 26.17 -49.91 13.61
N ILE A 162 27.01 -48.92 13.35
CA ILE A 162 28.47 -49.13 13.17
C ILE A 162 29.13 -49.64 14.46
N ALA A 163 28.68 -49.12 15.61
CA ALA A 163 29.18 -49.54 16.91
C ALA A 163 28.80 -50.99 17.29
N LEU A 164 27.63 -51.48 16.81
CA LEU A 164 27.19 -52.86 17.06
C LEU A 164 27.83 -53.89 16.14
N THR A 165 28.41 -53.50 15.01
CA THR A 165 29.06 -54.35 14.02
C THR A 165 30.55 -54.54 14.25
N LYS A 166 31.07 -53.94 15.32
CA LYS A 166 32.49 -54.02 15.71
C LYS A 166 32.67 -54.86 16.95
#